data_6a8b60135dbe1fcd366dadccf346f083
#
_entry.id   6a8b60135dbe1fcd366dadccf346f083
#
_cell.length_a   1.000
_cell.length_b   1.000
_cell.length_c   1.000
_cell.angle_alpha   90.00
_cell.angle_beta   90.00
_cell.angle_gamma   90.00
#
_symmetry.space_group_name_H-M   'P 1'
#
loop_
_entity.id
_entity.type
_entity.pdbx_description
1 polymer ?
#
loop_
_entity_poly.entity_id
_entity_poly.type
_entity_poly.pdbx_seq_one_letter_code
_entity_poly.pdbx_strand_id
1 'polypeptide(L)'
;MKTRHALTTVLAAGTALTLAGCGGSYDDSRDLYEELRVEIGCDTIDSDDFQSYMEGELTDGFPAFDAVEGDCQLGDDSFSVAAVVPHDVKGSEFLEAMGEKGTESYAVQSGKWVLLVDGTDEEELEFAEAMQEELGGKVVEVSESGVEKV
;
A
#
# COMPACT_ATOMS: atom_id res chain seq x y z
N MET A 1 12.79 -3.50 -67.62
CA MET A 1 12.49 -4.35 -66.45
C MET A 1 12.69 -3.46 -65.19
N LYS A 2 11.61 -3.05 -64.55
CA LYS A 2 11.65 -2.25 -63.31
C LYS A 2 11.22 -3.11 -62.17
N THR A 3 12.17 -3.48 -61.33
CA THR A 3 11.93 -4.23 -60.09
C THR A 3 11.52 -3.27 -59.00
N ARG A 4 10.28 -3.35 -58.56
CA ARG A 4 9.78 -2.59 -57.41
C ARG A 4 10.01 -3.40 -56.14
N HIS A 5 10.87 -2.92 -55.27
CA HIS A 5 11.01 -3.44 -53.91
C HIS A 5 9.91 -2.85 -53.05
N ALA A 6 9.02 -3.69 -52.58
CA ALA A 6 8.04 -3.31 -51.57
C ALA A 6 8.73 -3.38 -50.18
N LEU A 7 8.87 -2.22 -49.54
CA LEU A 7 9.24 -2.16 -48.14
C LEU A 7 8.00 -2.50 -47.29
N THR A 8 8.06 -3.66 -46.67
CA THR A 8 7.06 -4.02 -45.65
C THR A 8 7.47 -3.43 -44.32
N THR A 9 6.81 -2.37 -43.94
CA THR A 9 6.96 -1.78 -42.60
C THR A 9 6.17 -2.62 -41.61
N VAL A 10 6.86 -3.36 -40.77
CA VAL A 10 6.26 -4.04 -39.63
C VAL A 10 6.07 -3.04 -38.53
N LEU A 11 4.84 -2.59 -38.33
CA LEU A 11 4.44 -1.87 -37.11
C LEU A 11 4.36 -2.88 -35.98
N ALA A 12 5.37 -2.89 -35.12
CA ALA A 12 5.28 -3.53 -33.83
C ALA A 12 4.37 -2.66 -32.94
N ALA A 13 3.09 -3.01 -32.87
CA ALA A 13 2.19 -2.46 -31.87
C ALA A 13 2.57 -3.06 -30.51
N GLY A 14 3.39 -2.32 -29.76
CA GLY A 14 3.62 -2.60 -28.35
C GLY A 14 2.34 -2.34 -27.58
N THR A 15 1.58 -3.39 -27.33
CA THR A 15 0.51 -3.36 -26.33
C THR A 15 1.16 -3.24 -24.96
N ALA A 16 1.25 -2.02 -24.44
CA ALA A 16 1.43 -1.78 -23.04
C ALA A 16 0.18 -2.33 -22.33
N LEU A 17 0.29 -3.54 -21.81
CA LEU A 17 -0.66 -4.09 -20.85
C LEU A 17 -0.47 -3.26 -19.56
N THR A 18 -1.21 -2.17 -19.46
CA THR A 18 -1.45 -1.54 -18.18
C THR A 18 -2.25 -2.55 -17.35
N LEU A 19 -1.56 -3.28 -16.49
CA LEU A 19 -2.18 -4.06 -15.43
C LEU A 19 -2.73 -3.08 -14.39
N ALA A 20 -3.79 -2.37 -14.79
CA ALA A 20 -4.58 -1.60 -13.86
C ALA A 20 -5.32 -2.58 -12.95
N GLY A 21 -4.93 -2.64 -11.66
CA GLY A 21 -5.88 -2.95 -10.63
C GLY A 21 -6.01 -4.38 -10.13
N CYS A 22 -4.95 -5.16 -10.08
CA CYS A 22 -4.85 -6.21 -9.07
C CYS A 22 -3.69 -5.84 -8.17
N GLY A 23 -3.97 -5.32 -6.98
CA GLY A 23 -2.95 -5.05 -5.99
C GLY A 23 -2.02 -6.27 -5.88
N GLY A 24 -0.72 -6.05 -6.06
CA GLY A 24 0.28 -7.10 -6.06
C GLY A 24 0.14 -8.03 -4.85
N SER A 25 0.61 -9.23 -4.95
CA SER A 25 0.77 -10.13 -3.81
C SER A 25 2.19 -9.98 -3.31
N TYR A 26 2.34 -9.50 -2.09
CA TYR A 26 3.62 -9.37 -1.42
C TYR A 26 3.76 -10.50 -0.40
N ASP A 27 4.93 -11.09 -0.32
CA ASP A 27 5.21 -12.20 0.61
C ASP A 27 5.44 -11.69 2.03
N ASP A 28 5.99 -10.47 2.15
CA ASP A 28 6.20 -9.79 3.43
C ASP A 28 6.03 -8.27 3.32
N SER A 29 6.07 -7.59 4.45
CA SER A 29 5.90 -6.13 4.53
C SER A 29 7.06 -5.34 3.94
N ARG A 30 8.26 -5.91 3.91
CA ARG A 30 9.43 -5.25 3.31
C ARG A 30 9.30 -5.16 1.81
N ASP A 31 8.83 -6.22 1.15
CA ASP A 31 8.60 -6.24 -0.29
C ASP A 31 7.55 -5.18 -0.68
N LEU A 32 6.47 -5.08 0.09
CA LEU A 32 5.44 -4.05 -0.08
C LEU A 32 6.02 -2.65 0.10
N TYR A 33 6.83 -2.44 1.14
CA TYR A 33 7.43 -1.14 1.42
C TYR A 33 8.48 -0.74 0.38
N GLU A 34 9.27 -1.68 -0.13
CA GLU A 34 10.25 -1.41 -1.20
C GLU A 34 9.56 -0.92 -2.49
N GLU A 35 8.39 -1.46 -2.83
CA GLU A 35 7.59 -0.95 -3.94
C GLU A 35 7.13 0.49 -3.67
N LEU A 36 6.59 0.74 -2.48
CA LEU A 36 6.21 2.08 -2.04
C LEU A 36 7.39 3.07 -2.07
N ARG A 37 8.57 2.62 -1.63
CA ARG A 37 9.78 3.43 -1.65
C ARG A 37 10.21 3.85 -3.06
N VAL A 38 10.09 2.94 -4.02
CA VAL A 38 10.43 3.20 -5.43
C VAL A 38 9.41 4.10 -6.11
N GLU A 39 8.12 3.85 -5.92
CA GLU A 39 7.04 4.54 -6.63
C GLU A 39 6.70 5.90 -5.99
N ILE A 40 6.74 6.02 -4.68
CA ILE A 40 6.35 7.24 -3.95
C ILE A 40 7.56 8.04 -3.47
N GLY A 41 8.71 7.39 -3.19
CA GLY A 41 9.91 8.05 -2.70
C GLY A 41 9.99 8.08 -1.18
N CYS A 42 9.66 6.98 -0.53
CA CYS A 42 9.77 6.82 0.91
C CYS A 42 11.22 6.60 1.35
N ASP A 43 11.53 6.99 2.58
CA ASP A 43 12.85 6.79 3.18
C ASP A 43 13.10 5.30 3.53
N THR A 44 14.37 4.95 3.72
CA THR A 44 14.75 3.63 4.22
C THR A 44 14.40 3.51 5.70
N ILE A 45 13.87 2.34 6.08
CA ILE A 45 13.35 2.08 7.43
C ILE A 45 14.26 1.21 8.29
N ASP A 46 14.06 1.34 9.61
CA ASP A 46 14.45 0.32 10.59
C ASP A 46 13.20 -0.45 11.04
N SER A 47 13.08 -1.71 10.55
CA SER A 47 11.84 -2.47 10.65
C SER A 47 11.63 -3.20 11.98
N ASP A 48 12.70 -3.47 12.71
CA ASP A 48 12.63 -4.41 13.85
C ASP A 48 11.98 -3.73 15.07
N ASP A 49 12.20 -2.43 15.25
CA ASP A 49 11.63 -1.67 16.35
C ASP A 49 10.12 -1.45 16.17
N PHE A 50 9.67 -1.16 14.94
CA PHE A 50 8.25 -0.95 14.68
C PHE A 50 7.43 -2.24 14.85
N GLN A 51 7.89 -3.37 14.33
CA GLN A 51 7.24 -4.66 14.53
C GLN A 51 7.06 -4.98 16.02
N SER A 52 8.12 -4.80 16.82
CA SER A 52 8.10 -5.03 18.27
C SER A 52 7.16 -4.08 19.01
N TYR A 53 7.11 -2.82 18.60
CA TYR A 53 6.19 -1.83 19.15
C TYR A 53 4.74 -2.23 18.87
N MET A 54 4.40 -2.54 17.64
CA MET A 54 3.05 -2.96 17.25
C MET A 54 2.60 -4.23 17.97
N GLU A 55 3.46 -5.23 18.09
CA GLU A 55 3.16 -6.46 18.83
C GLU A 55 2.94 -6.21 20.34
N GLY A 56 3.62 -5.23 20.91
CA GLY A 56 3.46 -4.84 22.31
C GLY A 56 2.15 -4.09 22.59
N GLU A 57 1.69 -3.25 21.66
CA GLU A 57 0.44 -2.50 21.77
C GLU A 57 -0.80 -3.35 21.42
N LEU A 58 -0.66 -4.27 20.46
CA LEU A 58 -1.72 -5.13 19.96
C LEU A 58 -1.72 -6.49 20.71
N THR A 59 -2.17 -6.46 21.95
CA THR A 59 -2.19 -7.64 22.84
C THR A 59 -3.13 -8.77 22.40
N ASP A 60 -3.07 -9.87 23.14
CA ASP A 60 -3.74 -11.17 23.00
C ASP A 60 -4.97 -11.24 22.08
N GLY A 61 -4.87 -12.09 21.06
CA GLY A 61 -5.95 -12.36 20.09
C GLY A 61 -5.89 -11.50 18.83
N PHE A 62 -4.92 -10.60 18.73
CA PHE A 62 -4.70 -9.84 17.49
C PHE A 62 -4.10 -10.77 16.40
N PRO A 63 -4.50 -10.62 15.13
CA PRO A 63 -3.96 -11.43 14.04
C PRO A 63 -2.44 -11.27 13.90
N ALA A 64 -1.72 -12.36 13.62
CA ALA A 64 -0.29 -12.30 13.31
C ALA A 64 -0.04 -11.53 12.01
N PHE A 65 1.03 -10.75 11.97
CA PHE A 65 1.37 -9.88 10.84
C PHE A 65 2.88 -9.62 10.77
N ASP A 66 3.35 -9.21 9.59
CA ASP A 66 4.62 -8.51 9.40
C ASP A 66 4.34 -7.04 9.16
N ALA A 67 5.12 -6.16 9.75
CA ALA A 67 4.97 -4.73 9.59
C ALA A 67 6.32 -4.01 9.52
N VAL A 68 6.37 -2.98 8.68
CA VAL A 68 7.47 -2.03 8.60
C VAL A 68 6.90 -0.62 8.49
N GLU A 69 7.59 0.34 9.05
CA GLU A 69 7.21 1.76 9.00
C GLU A 69 8.32 2.61 8.42
N GLY A 70 7.97 3.70 7.80
CA GLY A 70 8.90 4.71 7.32
C GLY A 70 8.17 5.99 6.95
N ASP A 71 8.96 7.02 6.66
CA ASP A 71 8.44 8.31 6.23
C ASP A 71 8.44 8.41 4.71
N CYS A 72 7.31 8.81 4.16
CA CYS A 72 7.11 9.04 2.74
C CYS A 72 6.84 10.51 2.48
N GLN A 73 7.23 11.01 1.31
CA GLN A 73 7.05 12.40 0.94
C GLN A 73 6.13 12.53 -0.27
N LEU A 74 5.20 13.48 -0.19
CA LEU A 74 4.39 13.90 -1.33
C LEU A 74 4.44 15.43 -1.40
N GLY A 75 5.11 15.97 -2.42
CA GLY A 75 5.40 17.40 -2.48
C GLY A 75 6.36 17.84 -1.36
N ASP A 76 5.92 18.77 -0.53
CA ASP A 76 6.66 19.31 0.62
C ASP A 76 6.26 18.63 1.95
N ASP A 77 5.25 17.75 1.93
CA ASP A 77 4.69 17.10 3.10
C ASP A 77 5.30 15.71 3.33
N SER A 78 5.45 15.33 4.61
CA SER A 78 5.98 14.04 5.03
C SER A 78 4.93 13.29 5.82
N PHE A 79 4.74 12.00 5.47
CA PHE A 79 3.72 11.12 6.05
C PHE A 79 4.38 9.88 6.64
N SER A 80 3.98 9.51 7.85
CA SER A 80 4.36 8.22 8.42
C SER A 80 3.47 7.11 7.85
N VAL A 81 4.08 6.08 7.28
CA VAL A 81 3.39 4.98 6.61
C VAL A 81 3.86 3.65 7.15
N ALA A 82 2.91 2.84 7.60
CA ALA A 82 3.17 1.45 7.95
C ALA A 82 2.69 0.50 6.85
N ALA A 83 3.59 -0.31 6.31
CA ALA A 83 3.26 -1.41 5.42
C ALA A 83 3.06 -2.69 6.25
N VAL A 84 1.90 -3.32 6.11
CA VAL A 84 1.51 -4.50 6.90
C VAL A 84 1.05 -5.63 5.99
N VAL A 85 1.56 -6.83 6.25
CA VAL A 85 1.10 -8.06 5.62
C VAL A 85 0.57 -9.00 6.70
N PRO A 86 -0.75 -9.12 6.88
CA PRO A 86 -1.36 -10.08 7.78
C PRO A 86 -1.12 -11.52 7.30
N HIS A 87 -0.88 -12.47 8.23
CA HIS A 87 -0.57 -13.85 7.85
C HIS A 87 -1.80 -14.71 7.58
N ASP A 88 -2.76 -14.71 8.51
CA ASP A 88 -3.88 -15.65 8.51
C ASP A 88 -5.25 -15.01 8.28
N VAL A 89 -5.28 -13.69 8.11
CA VAL A 89 -6.51 -12.92 7.90
C VAL A 89 -6.39 -12.02 6.67
N LYS A 90 -7.50 -11.49 6.20
CA LYS A 90 -7.52 -10.49 5.14
C LYS A 90 -7.13 -9.11 5.68
N GLY A 91 -6.66 -8.22 4.79
CA GLY A 91 -6.38 -6.84 5.13
C GLY A 91 -7.56 -6.12 5.78
N SER A 92 -8.80 -6.37 5.33
CA SER A 92 -10.00 -5.78 5.94
C SER A 92 -10.23 -6.24 7.39
N GLU A 93 -10.03 -7.52 7.68
CA GLU A 93 -10.17 -8.08 9.04
C GLU A 93 -9.07 -7.54 9.97
N PHE A 94 -7.87 -7.36 9.45
CA PHE A 94 -6.78 -6.70 10.18
C PHE A 94 -7.13 -5.26 10.54
N LEU A 95 -7.66 -4.47 9.58
CA LEU A 95 -8.06 -3.08 9.82
C LEU A 95 -9.23 -2.95 10.79
N GLU A 96 -10.20 -3.85 10.74
CA GLU A 96 -11.28 -3.91 11.74
C GLU A 96 -10.71 -4.10 13.16
N ALA A 97 -9.77 -5.03 13.31
CA ALA A 97 -9.11 -5.26 14.58
C ALA A 97 -8.27 -4.04 15.05
N MET A 98 -7.65 -3.30 14.12
CA MET A 98 -6.97 -2.04 14.44
C MET A 98 -7.94 -0.96 14.93
N GLY A 99 -9.08 -0.80 14.28
CA GLY A 99 -10.14 0.13 14.69
C GLY A 99 -10.66 -0.18 16.09
N GLU A 100 -10.89 -1.45 16.41
CA GLU A 100 -11.31 -1.89 17.76
C GLU A 100 -10.28 -1.55 18.86
N LYS A 101 -9.01 -1.35 18.49
CA LYS A 101 -7.94 -0.89 19.39
C LYS A 101 -7.83 0.64 19.47
N GLY A 102 -8.70 1.37 18.78
CA GLY A 102 -8.73 2.83 18.80
C GLY A 102 -7.81 3.49 17.77
N THR A 103 -7.41 2.76 16.71
CA THR A 103 -6.68 3.36 15.61
C THR A 103 -7.59 4.26 14.80
N GLU A 104 -7.13 5.49 14.53
CA GLU A 104 -7.76 6.45 13.62
C GLU A 104 -6.75 6.78 12.52
N SER A 105 -7.01 6.31 11.30
CA SER A 105 -6.10 6.51 10.16
C SER A 105 -6.79 6.30 8.83
N TYR A 106 -6.23 6.87 7.78
CA TYR A 106 -6.52 6.36 6.44
C TYR A 106 -5.67 5.13 6.14
N ALA A 107 -6.18 4.25 5.30
CA ALA A 107 -5.45 3.08 4.85
C ALA A 107 -5.72 2.79 3.37
N VAL A 108 -4.73 2.24 2.69
CA VAL A 108 -4.92 1.56 1.41
C VAL A 108 -4.93 0.07 1.69
N GLN A 109 -6.03 -0.60 1.36
CA GLN A 109 -6.15 -2.03 1.60
C GLN A 109 -6.27 -2.84 0.31
N SER A 110 -5.64 -3.98 0.30
CA SER A 110 -5.84 -5.07 -0.64
C SER A 110 -6.39 -6.30 0.12
N GLY A 111 -6.63 -7.40 -0.61
CA GLY A 111 -7.04 -8.66 0.05
C GLY A 111 -6.00 -9.22 1.02
N LYS A 112 -4.71 -8.89 0.84
CA LYS A 112 -3.59 -9.51 1.57
C LYS A 112 -2.64 -8.53 2.26
N TRP A 113 -2.74 -7.26 1.97
CA TRP A 113 -1.85 -6.25 2.53
C TRP A 113 -2.59 -4.95 2.83
N VAL A 114 -2.00 -4.15 3.69
CA VAL A 114 -2.47 -2.81 4.07
C VAL A 114 -1.32 -1.83 4.15
N LEU A 115 -1.59 -0.60 3.75
CA LEU A 115 -0.76 0.56 4.06
C LEU A 115 -1.56 1.46 4.99
N LEU A 116 -1.04 1.71 6.19
CA LEU A 116 -1.62 2.64 7.15
C LEU A 116 -0.93 4.00 7.03
N VAL A 117 -1.70 5.06 6.88
CA VAL A 117 -1.21 6.45 6.93
C VAL A 117 -1.61 7.03 8.27
N ASP A 118 -0.66 7.49 9.06
CA ASP A 118 -0.95 8.06 10.37
C ASP A 118 -1.65 9.41 10.22
N GLY A 119 -2.89 9.49 10.68
CA GLY A 119 -3.74 10.67 10.61
C GLY A 119 -5.03 10.48 9.79
N THR A 120 -5.92 11.47 9.91
CA THR A 120 -7.25 11.49 9.27
C THR A 120 -7.60 12.84 8.66
N ASP A 121 -6.62 13.70 8.45
CA ASP A 121 -6.80 14.99 7.78
C ASP A 121 -6.87 14.84 6.25
N GLU A 122 -7.18 15.92 5.55
CA GLU A 122 -7.33 15.93 4.09
C GLU A 122 -6.01 15.58 3.38
N GLU A 123 -4.87 15.96 3.95
CA GLU A 123 -3.53 15.71 3.40
C GLU A 123 -3.17 14.23 3.43
N GLU A 124 -3.52 13.52 4.53
CA GLU A 124 -3.35 12.06 4.64
C GLU A 124 -4.28 11.32 3.68
N LEU A 125 -5.49 11.84 3.45
CA LEU A 125 -6.39 11.27 2.44
C LEU A 125 -5.81 11.40 1.03
N GLU A 126 -5.33 12.57 0.65
CA GLU A 126 -4.69 12.80 -0.65
C GLU A 126 -3.48 11.88 -0.84
N PHE A 127 -2.70 11.68 0.22
CA PHE A 127 -1.56 10.77 0.19
C PHE A 127 -2.00 9.30 0.04
N ALA A 128 -3.03 8.86 0.74
CA ALA A 128 -3.59 7.51 0.60
C ALA A 128 -4.14 7.27 -0.82
N GLU A 129 -4.79 8.26 -1.41
CA GLU A 129 -5.26 8.20 -2.80
C GLU A 129 -4.10 8.09 -3.80
N ALA A 130 -3.00 8.83 -3.59
CA ALA A 130 -1.80 8.72 -4.42
C ALA A 130 -1.16 7.32 -4.34
N MET A 131 -1.08 6.73 -3.16
CA MET A 131 -0.62 5.35 -2.99
C MET A 131 -1.54 4.35 -3.69
N GLN A 132 -2.87 4.56 -3.62
CA GLN A 132 -3.83 3.72 -4.31
C GLN A 132 -3.66 3.75 -5.83
N GLU A 133 -3.38 4.92 -6.40
CA GLU A 133 -3.15 5.06 -7.85
C GLU A 133 -1.95 4.25 -8.32
N GLU A 134 -0.88 4.21 -7.53
CA GLU A 134 0.36 3.52 -7.87
C GLU A 134 0.30 2.00 -7.59
N LEU A 135 -0.23 1.61 -6.44
CA LEU A 135 -0.18 0.23 -5.97
C LEU A 135 -1.49 -0.54 -6.12
N GLY A 136 -2.58 0.15 -6.43
CA GLY A 136 -3.92 -0.43 -6.44
C GLY A 136 -4.50 -0.56 -5.02
N GLY A 137 -5.57 -1.34 -4.90
CA GLY A 137 -6.27 -1.49 -3.63
C GLY A 137 -7.45 -0.53 -3.48
N LYS A 138 -7.83 -0.23 -2.26
CA LYS A 138 -8.95 0.67 -1.91
C LYS A 138 -8.56 1.55 -0.75
N VAL A 139 -8.86 2.84 -0.84
CA VAL A 139 -8.75 3.76 0.29
C VAL A 139 -9.94 3.56 1.22
N VAL A 140 -9.64 3.45 2.50
CA VAL A 140 -10.61 3.32 3.58
C VAL A 140 -10.21 4.19 4.76
N GLU A 141 -11.18 4.60 5.56
CA GLU A 141 -10.98 5.23 6.86
C GLU A 141 -11.16 4.18 7.96
N VAL A 142 -10.21 4.11 8.87
CA VAL A 142 -10.23 3.21 10.03
C VAL A 142 -10.53 4.03 11.28
N SER A 143 -11.49 3.61 12.07
CA SER A 143 -11.87 4.26 13.33
C SER A 143 -12.46 3.24 14.31
N GLU A 144 -12.74 3.67 15.53
CA GLU A 144 -13.45 2.83 16.53
C GLU A 144 -14.83 2.36 16.05
N SER A 145 -15.46 3.09 15.12
CA SER A 145 -16.75 2.72 14.55
C SER A 145 -16.65 1.66 13.44
N GLY A 146 -15.46 1.32 13.01
CA GLY A 146 -15.17 0.33 11.99
C GLY A 146 -14.34 0.86 10.82
N VAL A 147 -14.40 0.15 9.70
CA VAL A 147 -13.69 0.47 8.47
C VAL A 147 -14.71 0.94 7.43
N GLU A 148 -14.59 2.18 7.00
CA GLU A 148 -15.49 2.80 6.03
C GLU A 148 -14.75 3.10 4.71
N LYS A 149 -15.44 2.88 3.59
CA LYS A 149 -14.91 3.26 2.28
C LYS A 149 -15.01 4.77 2.11
N VAL A 150 -13.92 5.40 1.75
CA VAL A 150 -13.84 6.81 1.38
C VAL A 150 -14.21 6.99 -0.09
#